data_edae7584782e37f2d2ef9cf6d50a2db8
#
_entry.id   edae7584782e37f2d2ef9cf6d50a2db8
#
_cell.length_a   1.000
_cell.length_b   1.000
_cell.length_c   1.000
_cell.angle_alpha   90.00
_cell.angle_beta   90.00
_cell.angle_gamma   90.00
#
_symmetry.space_group_name_H-M   'P 1'
#
loop_
_entity.id
_entity.type
_entity.pdbx_description
1 polymer ?
#
loop_
_entity_poly.entity_id
_entity_poly.type
_entity_poly.pdbx_seq_one_letter_code
_entity_poly.pdbx_strand_id
1 'polypeptide(L)' 'MVQAYNGMPAGGLRGVSWRKSDYSNPNGSCVEVAELPDGAIAIRNSRHPGGPALIYTPAEITAFIQGVKGGQFDDLIR' A
#
# COMPACT_ATOMS: atom_id res chain seq x y z
N MET A 1 -8.30 16.92 9.63
CA MET A 1 -7.77 15.61 9.17
C MET A 1 -6.34 15.46 9.66
N VAL A 2 -6.01 14.30 10.21
CA VAL A 2 -4.64 14.03 10.63
C VAL A 2 -3.76 13.88 9.39
N GLN A 3 -2.66 14.60 9.35
CA GLN A 3 -1.73 14.48 8.24
C GLN A 3 -1.06 13.10 8.28
N ALA A 4 -1.04 12.43 7.11
CA ALA A 4 -0.40 11.14 7.01
C ALA A 4 1.12 11.27 7.13
N TYR A 5 1.74 10.34 7.83
CA TYR A 5 3.19 10.26 7.93
C TYR A 5 3.62 8.81 7.87
N ASN A 6 4.79 8.58 7.32
CA ASN A 6 5.31 7.23 7.14
C ASN A 6 5.47 6.52 8.49
N GLY A 7 4.95 5.31 8.58
CA GLY A 7 5.00 4.51 9.80
C GLY A 7 3.84 4.72 10.74
N MET A 8 2.91 5.63 10.43
CA MET A 8 1.74 5.86 11.28
C MET A 8 0.87 4.60 11.36
N PRO A 9 0.08 4.43 12.42
CA PRO A 9 -0.89 3.32 12.45
C PRO A 9 -1.87 3.44 11.30
N ALA A 10 -2.04 2.36 10.54
CA ALA A 10 -2.93 2.37 9.38
C ALA A 10 -4.37 2.65 9.79
N GLY A 11 -4.78 2.24 11.00
CA GLY A 11 -6.10 2.54 11.51
C GLY A 11 -6.36 4.04 11.72
N GLY A 12 -5.31 4.85 11.75
CA GLY A 12 -5.45 6.31 11.85
C GLY A 12 -5.78 6.98 10.52
N LEU A 13 -5.70 6.25 9.42
CA LEU A 13 -6.07 6.78 8.09
C LEU A 13 -7.57 6.57 7.89
N ARG A 14 -8.35 7.56 8.28
CA ARG A 14 -9.81 7.46 8.21
C ARG A 14 -10.31 7.89 6.85
N GLY A 15 -11.39 7.23 6.40
CA GLY A 15 -12.06 7.60 5.15
C GLY A 15 -11.32 7.15 3.90
N VAL A 16 -10.26 6.36 4.02
CA VAL A 16 -9.56 5.82 2.86
C VAL A 16 -10.14 4.47 2.48
N SER A 17 -10.05 4.15 1.18
CA SER A 17 -10.52 2.87 0.66
C SER A 17 -9.31 1.99 0.40
N TRP A 18 -9.10 1.00 1.26
CA TRP A 18 -8.06 0.02 1.08
C TRP A 18 -8.48 -1.00 0.02
N ARG A 19 -7.58 -1.29 -0.90
CA ARG A 19 -7.83 -2.31 -1.92
C ARG A 19 -6.62 -3.20 -2.08
N LYS A 20 -6.89 -4.40 -2.58
CA LYS A 20 -5.88 -5.43 -2.81
C LYS A 20 -6.02 -5.95 -4.23
N SER A 21 -4.99 -6.64 -4.71
CA SER A 21 -5.01 -7.31 -6.00
C SER A 21 -6.03 -8.46 -6.00
N ASP A 22 -6.66 -8.70 -7.15
CA ASP A 22 -7.52 -9.87 -7.36
C ASP A 22 -6.75 -11.19 -7.26
N TYR A 23 -5.42 -11.14 -7.33
CA TYR A 23 -4.57 -12.30 -7.14
C TYR A 23 -4.35 -12.63 -5.66
N SER A 24 -4.85 -11.77 -4.75
CA SER A 24 -4.67 -11.97 -3.32
C SER A 24 -5.45 -13.18 -2.84
N ASN A 25 -4.85 -13.88 -1.87
CA ASN A 25 -5.49 -15.03 -1.24
C ASN A 25 -6.71 -14.57 -0.45
N PRO A 26 -7.89 -15.23 -0.60
CA PRO A 26 -9.08 -14.88 0.18
C PRO A 26 -8.89 -15.03 1.69
N ASN A 27 -7.83 -15.72 2.14
CA ASN A 27 -7.52 -15.83 3.56
C ASN A 27 -6.94 -14.55 4.17
N GLY A 28 -6.82 -13.47 3.40
CA GLY A 28 -6.47 -12.17 3.94
C GLY A 28 -4.97 -11.88 4.03
N SER A 29 -4.10 -12.73 3.48
CA SER A 29 -2.66 -12.47 3.47
C SER A 29 -2.31 -11.61 2.26
N CYS A 30 -2.53 -10.32 2.37
CA CYS A 30 -2.49 -9.40 1.23
C CYS A 30 -1.68 -8.16 1.53
N VAL A 31 -1.16 -7.56 0.47
CA VAL A 31 -0.72 -6.18 0.47
C VAL A 31 -1.91 -5.31 0.08
N GLU A 32 -2.22 -4.31 0.88
CA GLU A 32 -3.32 -3.40 0.60
C GLU A 32 -2.79 -2.00 0.35
N VAL A 33 -3.42 -1.31 -0.59
CA VAL A 33 -3.04 0.06 -0.96
C VAL A 33 -4.25 0.97 -0.88
N ALA A 34 -4.00 2.24 -0.57
CA ALA A 34 -5.05 3.25 -0.53
C ALA A 34 -4.49 4.56 -1.06
N GLU A 35 -5.28 5.26 -1.85
CA GLU A 35 -4.93 6.61 -2.29
C GLU A 35 -5.39 7.61 -1.24
N LEU A 36 -4.51 8.54 -0.88
CA LEU A 36 -4.81 9.58 0.09
C LEU A 36 -5.29 10.84 -0.63
N PRO A 37 -5.98 11.76 0.09
CA PRO A 37 -6.54 12.95 -0.56
C PRO A 37 -5.53 13.84 -1.28
N ASP A 38 -4.27 13.84 -0.84
CA ASP A 38 -3.20 14.63 -1.45
C ASP A 38 -2.50 13.90 -2.60
N GLY A 39 -2.95 12.71 -2.97
CA GLY A 39 -2.35 11.90 -4.02
C GLY A 39 -1.27 10.95 -3.54
N ALA A 40 -0.84 11.03 -2.29
CA ALA A 40 0.07 10.05 -1.73
C ALA A 40 -0.59 8.68 -1.67
N ILE A 41 0.22 7.65 -1.58
CA ILE A 41 -0.26 6.27 -1.53
C ILE A 41 0.17 5.64 -0.21
N ALA A 42 -0.77 5.02 0.48
CA ALA A 42 -0.50 4.25 1.69
C ALA A 42 -0.51 2.77 1.36
N ILE A 43 0.42 2.03 1.96
CA ILE A 43 0.52 0.57 1.83
C ILE A 43 0.52 -0.03 3.22
N ARG A 44 -0.25 -1.09 3.41
CA ARG A 44 -0.27 -1.80 4.70
C ARG A 44 -0.29 -3.32 4.49
N ASN A 45 0.08 -4.03 5.54
CA ASN A 45 -0.06 -5.47 5.59
C ASN A 45 -1.46 -5.80 6.12
N SER A 46 -2.26 -6.53 5.34
CA SER A 46 -3.64 -6.85 5.72
C SER A 46 -3.74 -7.71 6.98
N ARG A 47 -2.67 -8.47 7.29
CA ARG A 47 -2.66 -9.28 8.51
C ARG A 47 -2.48 -8.45 9.79
N HIS A 48 -2.07 -7.20 9.63
CA HIS A 48 -1.88 -6.27 10.73
C HIS A 48 -2.52 -4.93 10.35
N PRO A 49 -3.86 -4.89 10.25
CA PRO A 49 -4.53 -3.68 9.74
C PRO A 49 -4.35 -2.46 10.63
N GLY A 50 -4.06 -2.66 11.91
CA GLY A 50 -3.71 -1.58 12.83
C GLY A 50 -2.22 -1.28 12.87
N GLY A 51 -1.40 -2.03 12.14
CA GLY A 51 0.05 -1.85 12.10
C GLY A 51 0.45 -0.62 11.29
N PRO A 52 1.76 -0.46 11.04
CA PRO A 52 2.26 0.75 10.36
C PRO A 52 1.81 0.80 8.91
N ALA A 53 1.48 2.01 8.46
CA ALA A 53 1.25 2.28 7.04
C ALA A 53 2.51 2.92 6.47
N LEU A 54 2.96 2.46 5.30
CA LEU A 54 4.04 3.08 4.56
C LEU A 54 3.43 4.11 3.63
N ILE A 55 3.95 5.32 3.68
CA ILE A 55 3.39 6.43 2.89
C ILE A 55 4.39 6.80 1.80
N TYR A 56 3.94 6.76 0.57
CA TYR A 56 4.78 7.05 -0.60
C TYR A 56 4.21 8.19 -1.41
N THR A 57 5.10 8.95 -2.04
CA THR A 57 4.70 9.98 -2.99
C THR A 57 4.22 9.33 -4.28
N PRO A 58 3.44 10.07 -5.10
CA PRO A 58 3.05 9.56 -6.42
C PRO A 58 4.24 9.17 -7.29
N ALA A 59 5.34 9.94 -7.23
CA ALA A 59 6.53 9.63 -8.03
C ALA A 59 7.18 8.31 -7.60
N GLU A 60 7.24 8.07 -6.28
CA GLU A 60 7.80 6.82 -5.76
C GLU A 60 6.97 5.61 -6.17
N ILE A 61 5.65 5.72 -6.08
CA ILE A 61 4.76 4.63 -6.48
C ILE A 61 4.79 4.41 -7.98
N THR A 62 4.87 5.48 -8.78
CA THR A 62 4.99 5.35 -10.23
C THR A 62 6.24 4.54 -10.59
N ALA A 63 7.37 4.88 -10.00
CA ALA A 63 8.63 4.16 -10.26
C ALA A 63 8.51 2.70 -9.85
N PHE A 64 7.90 2.44 -8.70
CA PHE A 64 7.72 1.07 -8.21
C PHE A 64 6.84 0.25 -9.17
N ILE A 65 5.70 0.80 -9.56
CA ILE A 65 4.77 0.09 -10.46
C ILE A 65 5.41 -0.17 -11.82
N GLN A 66 6.14 0.81 -12.34
CA GLN A 66 6.87 0.62 -13.60
C GLN A 66 7.92 -0.48 -13.48
N GLY A 67 8.62 -0.54 -12.36
CA GLY A 67 9.58 -1.60 -12.09
C GLY A 67 8.92 -2.97 -12.05
N VAL A 68 7.76 -3.06 -11.39
CA VAL A 68 6.98 -4.30 -11.33
C VAL A 68 6.56 -4.72 -12.74
N LYS A 69 6.01 -3.80 -13.52
CA LYS A 69 5.57 -4.09 -14.90
C LYS A 69 6.73 -4.51 -15.79
N GLY A 70 7.91 -3.96 -15.55
CA GLY A 70 9.12 -4.29 -16.30
C GLY A 70 9.79 -5.58 -15.86
N GLY A 71 9.22 -6.31 -14.91
CA GLY A 71 9.76 -7.58 -14.43
C GLY A 71 10.96 -7.46 -13.52
N GLN A 72 11.28 -6.26 -13.03
CA GLN A 72 12.50 -6.02 -12.27
C GLN A 72 12.50 -6.69 -10.90
N PHE A 73 11.33 -7.07 -10.39
CA PHE A 73 11.19 -7.72 -9.09
C PHE A 73 10.65 -9.14 -9.19
N ASP A 74 10.64 -9.72 -10.40
CA ASP A 74 10.05 -11.04 -10.61
C ASP A 74 10.79 -12.13 -9.82
N ASP A 75 12.07 -11.92 -9.49
CA ASP A 75 12.82 -12.86 -8.67
C ASP A 75 12.27 -13.00 -7.26
N LEU A 76 11.41 -12.08 -6.82
CA LEU A 76 10.76 -12.17 -5.51
C LEU A 76 9.61 -13.17 -5.47
N ILE A 77 9.06 -13.53 -6.61
CA ILE A 77 8.04 -14.57 -6.69
C ILE A 77 8.67 -15.90 -7.07
N ARG A 78 8.23 -16.93 -6.37
CA ARG A 78 8.81 -18.26 -6.49
C ARG A 78 7.77 -19.31 -6.81
#